data_6c3420745f7251833e112142c63e47c9
#
_entry.id   6c3420745f7251833e112142c63e47c9
#
_cell.length_a   1.000
_cell.length_b   1.000
_cell.length_c   1.000
_cell.angle_alpha   90.00
_cell.angle_beta   90.00
_cell.angle_gamma   90.00
#
_symmetry.space_group_name_H-M   'P 1'
#
loop_
_entity.id
_entity.type
_entity.pdbx_description
1 polymer ?
#
loop_
_entity_poly.entity_id
_entity_poly.type
_entity_poly.pdbx_seq_one_letter_code
_entity_poly.pdbx_strand_id
1 'polypeptide(L)'
;MSDVDPVGFFEPLYVAAAERGDAVPWDRGAPHPLVEEWAADVDGAGRTALVVGSGLGPDAELLAQRGFDVVAFDVSPTAIASTQERFPASSVDYRVANLLDLPADWRHAFDLVLESLTVQSMPPEFHADAIANVACSVAPGGTLLVVATARDEAAGMPDGPPWPLTRAEVESFATDGLEIVEIEGIRRPGVPARWRARFERPVAAAAT
;
A
#
# COMPACT_ATOMS: atom_id res chain seq x y z
N MET A 1 -11.40 -11.89 -24.71
CA MET A 1 -10.89 -11.19 -23.53
C MET A 1 -10.14 -12.23 -22.75
N SER A 2 -8.81 -12.13 -22.68
CA SER A 2 -8.03 -13.03 -21.85
C SER A 2 -8.41 -12.78 -20.39
N ASP A 3 -8.81 -13.83 -19.70
CA ASP A 3 -9.08 -13.82 -18.25
C ASP A 3 -7.71 -13.69 -17.54
N VAL A 4 -7.17 -12.46 -17.53
CA VAL A 4 -5.94 -12.18 -16.78
C VAL A 4 -6.34 -12.03 -15.32
N ASP A 5 -5.97 -12.99 -14.50
CA ASP A 5 -6.09 -12.85 -13.05
C ASP A 5 -4.99 -11.86 -12.58
N PRO A 6 -5.36 -10.61 -12.24
CA PRO A 6 -4.38 -9.56 -11.93
C PRO A 6 -3.60 -9.80 -10.63
N VAL A 7 -4.08 -10.72 -9.79
CA VAL A 7 -3.53 -10.96 -8.46
C VAL A 7 -3.09 -12.42 -8.25
N GLY A 8 -3.46 -13.33 -9.13
CA GLY A 8 -3.13 -14.77 -9.04
C GLY A 8 -1.65 -15.10 -9.12
N PHE A 9 -0.82 -14.12 -9.50
CA PHE A 9 0.63 -14.24 -9.56
C PHE A 9 1.28 -14.30 -8.16
N PHE A 10 0.69 -13.69 -7.14
CA PHE A 10 1.34 -13.51 -5.84
C PHE A 10 1.33 -14.78 -4.99
N GLU A 11 0.20 -15.47 -4.87
CA GLU A 11 0.07 -16.65 -4.03
C GLU A 11 1.09 -17.75 -4.37
N PRO A 12 1.30 -18.15 -5.64
CA PRO A 12 2.32 -19.13 -6.00
C PRO A 12 3.75 -18.73 -5.59
N LEU A 13 4.08 -17.44 -5.60
CA LEU A 13 5.41 -16.96 -5.17
C LEU A 13 5.60 -17.09 -3.66
N TYR A 14 4.59 -16.74 -2.86
CA TYR A 14 4.65 -16.90 -1.41
C TYR A 14 4.67 -18.39 -1.01
N VAL A 15 3.86 -19.22 -1.65
CA VAL A 15 3.89 -20.69 -1.42
C VAL A 15 5.28 -21.23 -1.72
N ALA A 16 5.84 -20.93 -2.90
CA ALA A 16 7.14 -21.43 -3.31
C ALA A 16 8.29 -20.92 -2.40
N ALA A 17 8.20 -19.71 -1.88
CA ALA A 17 9.16 -19.15 -0.94
C ALA A 17 9.05 -19.85 0.42
N ALA A 18 7.84 -20.02 0.94
CA ALA A 18 7.60 -20.71 2.21
C ALA A 18 8.08 -22.17 2.19
N GLU A 19 7.79 -22.92 1.11
CA GLU A 19 8.24 -24.33 0.96
C GLU A 19 9.76 -24.48 0.92
N ARG A 20 10.47 -23.50 0.36
CA ARG A 20 11.94 -23.51 0.24
C ARG A 20 12.66 -22.87 1.43
N GLY A 21 11.95 -22.13 2.27
CA GLY A 21 12.55 -21.29 3.31
C GLY A 21 13.30 -20.09 2.74
N ASP A 22 12.91 -19.63 1.52
CA ASP A 22 13.49 -18.48 0.84
C ASP A 22 12.69 -17.21 1.18
N ALA A 23 13.33 -16.04 1.00
CA ALA A 23 12.62 -14.77 1.03
C ALA A 23 12.00 -14.48 -0.33
N VAL A 24 10.79 -13.88 -0.34
CA VAL A 24 10.25 -13.31 -1.59
C VAL A 24 11.08 -12.08 -2.00
N PRO A 25 11.19 -11.76 -3.31
CA PRO A 25 12.10 -10.71 -3.81
C PRO A 25 11.88 -9.31 -3.19
N TRP A 26 10.69 -9.03 -2.70
CA TRP A 26 10.31 -7.75 -2.09
C TRP A 26 10.36 -7.76 -0.55
N ASP A 27 10.60 -8.92 0.10
CA ASP A 27 10.79 -8.96 1.55
C ASP A 27 12.12 -8.30 1.93
N ARG A 28 12.01 -7.24 2.67
CA ARG A 28 13.16 -6.46 3.15
C ARG A 28 13.55 -6.82 4.58
N GLY A 29 12.74 -7.62 5.25
CA GLY A 29 12.90 -7.92 6.67
C GLY A 29 12.66 -6.71 7.61
N ALA A 30 12.40 -5.52 7.06
CA ALA A 30 12.24 -4.25 7.76
C ALA A 30 11.21 -3.36 7.03
N PRO A 31 10.65 -2.34 7.69
CA PRO A 31 9.78 -1.37 7.06
C PRO A 31 10.43 -0.66 5.86
N HIS A 32 9.59 -0.15 4.94
CA HIS A 32 10.11 0.63 3.84
C HIS A 32 10.73 1.94 4.38
N PRO A 33 12.00 2.31 4.04
CA PRO A 33 12.67 3.46 4.64
C PRO A 33 11.91 4.78 4.53
N LEU A 34 11.15 4.99 3.44
CA LEU A 34 10.36 6.21 3.26
C LEU A 34 9.08 6.21 4.12
N VAL A 35 8.55 5.03 4.46
CA VAL A 35 7.45 4.89 5.43
C VAL A 35 8.00 5.13 6.83
N GLU A 36 9.13 4.52 7.17
CA GLU A 36 9.81 4.70 8.47
C GLU A 36 10.16 6.18 8.74
N GLU A 37 10.75 6.87 7.76
CA GLU A 37 11.06 8.30 7.84
C GLU A 37 9.81 9.15 8.04
N TRP A 38 8.73 8.86 7.30
CA TRP A 38 7.47 9.58 7.46
C TRP A 38 6.83 9.32 8.82
N ALA A 39 6.85 8.07 9.28
CA ALA A 39 6.24 7.66 10.53
C ALA A 39 7.05 8.10 11.79
N ALA A 40 8.28 8.61 11.63
CA ALA A 40 9.16 8.95 12.76
C ALA A 40 8.51 9.94 13.75
N ASP A 41 7.80 10.94 13.22
CA ASP A 41 7.15 12.00 13.99
C ASP A 41 5.62 11.86 14.05
N VAL A 42 5.08 10.69 13.65
CA VAL A 42 3.63 10.43 13.64
C VAL A 42 3.21 9.71 14.91
N ASP A 43 2.23 10.29 15.61
CA ASP A 43 1.52 9.66 16.71
C ASP A 43 0.19 9.09 16.20
N GLY A 44 0.04 7.78 16.26
CA GLY A 44 -1.14 7.04 15.80
C GLY A 44 -2.21 6.85 16.86
N ALA A 45 -1.97 7.24 18.12
CA ALA A 45 -2.81 6.87 19.24
C ALA A 45 -4.32 7.12 19.01
N GLY A 46 -5.11 6.05 19.03
CA GLY A 46 -6.55 6.07 18.85
C GLY A 46 -7.02 6.28 17.40
N ARG A 47 -6.12 6.29 16.42
CA ARG A 47 -6.45 6.37 14.98
C ARG A 47 -6.36 5.02 14.31
N THR A 48 -7.22 4.80 13.32
CA THR A 48 -7.25 3.60 12.50
C THR A 48 -6.30 3.70 11.32
N ALA A 49 -5.65 2.59 10.95
CA ALA A 49 -4.82 2.53 9.74
C ALA A 49 -5.14 1.31 8.88
N LEU A 50 -5.11 1.48 7.56
CA LEU A 50 -5.15 0.40 6.58
C LEU A 50 -3.81 0.30 5.87
N VAL A 51 -3.22 -0.90 5.85
CA VAL A 51 -2.02 -1.20 5.04
C VAL A 51 -2.41 -2.08 3.86
N VAL A 52 -2.22 -1.54 2.67
CA VAL A 52 -2.61 -2.15 1.39
C VAL A 52 -1.50 -3.07 0.89
N GLY A 53 -1.82 -4.34 0.60
CA GLY A 53 -0.84 -5.31 0.10
C GLY A 53 0.33 -5.47 1.06
N SER A 54 0.04 -5.83 2.31
CA SER A 54 0.99 -5.79 3.43
C SER A 54 2.20 -6.73 3.29
N GLY A 55 2.13 -7.70 2.38
CA GLY A 55 3.15 -8.72 2.23
C GLY A 55 3.42 -9.44 3.55
N LEU A 56 4.68 -9.42 3.99
CA LEU A 56 5.11 -10.04 5.26
C LEU A 56 5.08 -9.08 6.46
N GLY A 57 4.35 -7.96 6.39
CA GLY A 57 3.87 -7.17 7.50
C GLY A 57 4.75 -6.07 8.11
N PRO A 58 6.01 -5.82 7.71
CA PRO A 58 6.86 -4.91 8.47
C PRO A 58 6.37 -3.45 8.52
N ASP A 59 5.74 -2.93 7.46
CA ASP A 59 5.15 -1.59 7.46
C ASP A 59 3.93 -1.51 8.40
N ALA A 60 3.12 -2.59 8.48
CA ALA A 60 1.97 -2.67 9.37
C ALA A 60 2.41 -2.71 10.85
N GLU A 61 3.43 -3.51 11.17
CA GLU A 61 4.02 -3.57 12.51
C GLU A 61 4.60 -2.21 12.95
N LEU A 62 5.24 -1.49 12.03
CA LEU A 62 5.71 -0.13 12.31
C LEU A 62 4.56 0.79 12.70
N LEU A 63 3.45 0.80 11.95
CA LEU A 63 2.30 1.65 12.27
C LEU A 63 1.64 1.25 13.59
N ALA A 64 1.54 -0.04 13.90
CA ALA A 64 1.06 -0.51 15.20
C ALA A 64 1.97 -0.05 16.35
N GLN A 65 3.29 -0.06 16.18
CA GLN A 65 4.25 0.49 17.15
C GLN A 65 4.12 2.01 17.31
N ARG A 66 3.60 2.73 16.31
CA ARG A 66 3.27 4.15 16.39
C ARG A 66 1.90 4.41 17.03
N GLY A 67 1.20 3.38 17.49
CA GLY A 67 -0.07 3.48 18.25
C GLY A 67 -1.32 3.49 17.38
N PHE A 68 -1.24 3.17 16.09
CA PHE A 68 -2.44 2.99 15.26
C PHE A 68 -3.13 1.65 15.57
N ASP A 69 -4.46 1.64 15.47
CA ASP A 69 -5.24 0.42 15.31
C ASP A 69 -5.17 -0.01 13.84
N VAL A 70 -4.36 -1.02 13.54
CA VAL A 70 -3.99 -1.37 12.17
C VAL A 70 -4.79 -2.57 11.65
N VAL A 71 -5.43 -2.39 10.51
CA VAL A 71 -5.85 -3.46 9.61
C VAL A 71 -4.85 -3.54 8.48
N ALA A 72 -4.35 -4.74 8.17
CA ALA A 72 -3.42 -4.96 7.08
C ALA A 72 -3.90 -6.14 6.23
N PHE A 73 -3.86 -6.02 4.91
CA PHE A 73 -4.31 -7.11 4.06
C PHE A 73 -3.34 -7.41 2.93
N ASP A 74 -3.36 -8.66 2.52
CA ASP A 74 -2.75 -9.13 1.28
C ASP A 74 -3.70 -10.07 0.56
N VAL A 75 -3.56 -10.21 -0.74
CA VAL A 75 -4.36 -11.14 -1.53
C VAL A 75 -3.93 -12.60 -1.30
N SER A 76 -2.70 -12.81 -0.87
CA SER A 76 -2.11 -14.11 -0.62
C SER A 76 -2.43 -14.63 0.79
N PRO A 77 -3.21 -15.72 0.93
CA PRO A 77 -3.38 -16.40 2.22
C PRO A 77 -2.06 -16.85 2.84
N THR A 78 -1.10 -17.29 2.01
CA THR A 78 0.22 -17.72 2.47
C THR A 78 1.02 -16.56 3.04
N ALA A 79 0.96 -15.35 2.43
CA ALA A 79 1.59 -14.15 2.98
C ALA A 79 1.03 -13.82 4.37
N ILE A 80 -0.29 -13.82 4.52
CA ILE A 80 -0.96 -13.55 5.80
C ILE A 80 -0.58 -14.58 6.87
N ALA A 81 -0.62 -15.89 6.55
CA ALA A 81 -0.21 -16.93 7.49
C ALA A 81 1.25 -16.76 7.92
N SER A 82 2.16 -16.53 6.98
CA SER A 82 3.59 -16.31 7.27
C SER A 82 3.82 -15.07 8.13
N THR A 83 3.03 -14.01 7.92
CA THR A 83 3.11 -12.79 8.72
C THR A 83 2.64 -13.05 10.16
N GLN A 84 1.55 -13.76 10.35
CA GLN A 84 1.04 -14.12 11.68
C GLN A 84 2.03 -15.04 12.43
N GLU A 85 2.70 -15.95 11.73
CA GLU A 85 3.77 -16.78 12.31
C GLU A 85 5.00 -15.93 12.70
N ARG A 86 5.36 -14.94 11.86
CA ARG A 86 6.48 -14.04 12.10
C ARG A 86 6.25 -13.09 13.27
N PHE A 87 5.01 -12.64 13.48
CA PHE A 87 4.62 -11.68 14.51
C PHE A 87 3.49 -12.24 15.42
N PRO A 88 3.76 -13.31 16.19
CA PRO A 88 2.71 -14.02 16.93
C PRO A 88 2.08 -13.20 18.08
N ALA A 89 2.71 -12.10 18.48
CA ALA A 89 2.22 -11.17 19.50
C ALA A 89 1.72 -9.84 18.92
N SER A 90 1.55 -9.76 17.59
CA SER A 90 1.09 -8.55 16.92
C SER A 90 -0.32 -8.16 17.33
N SER A 91 -0.57 -6.85 17.41
CA SER A 91 -1.91 -6.28 17.54
C SER A 91 -2.58 -5.97 16.19
N VAL A 92 -1.86 -6.16 15.08
CA VAL A 92 -2.37 -5.91 13.73
C VAL A 92 -3.43 -6.95 13.34
N ASP A 93 -4.56 -6.49 12.81
CA ASP A 93 -5.60 -7.34 12.24
C ASP A 93 -5.23 -7.69 10.78
N TYR A 94 -4.57 -8.82 10.61
CA TYR A 94 -4.16 -9.32 9.30
C TYR A 94 -5.29 -10.06 8.59
N ARG A 95 -5.65 -9.64 7.38
CA ARG A 95 -6.76 -10.19 6.59
C ARG A 95 -6.35 -10.59 5.18
N VAL A 96 -6.98 -11.61 4.65
CA VAL A 96 -6.91 -11.91 3.21
C VAL A 96 -7.99 -11.09 2.52
N ALA A 97 -7.59 -10.22 1.61
CA ALA A 97 -8.53 -9.41 0.81
C ALA A 97 -7.92 -9.05 -0.55
N ASN A 98 -8.79 -8.75 -1.52
CA ASN A 98 -8.39 -8.32 -2.85
C ASN A 98 -8.57 -6.80 -2.98
N LEU A 99 -7.50 -6.07 -3.35
CA LEU A 99 -7.55 -4.62 -3.55
C LEU A 99 -8.59 -4.20 -4.61
N LEU A 100 -8.88 -5.07 -5.57
CA LEU A 100 -9.88 -4.78 -6.61
C LEU A 100 -11.33 -5.06 -6.16
N ASP A 101 -11.53 -5.66 -4.98
CA ASP A 101 -12.84 -5.97 -4.40
C ASP A 101 -12.77 -5.88 -2.87
N LEU A 102 -12.62 -4.65 -2.36
CA LEU A 102 -12.49 -4.39 -0.93
C LEU A 102 -13.84 -4.55 -0.20
N PRO A 103 -13.84 -4.96 1.08
CA PRO A 103 -15.03 -4.96 1.92
C PRO A 103 -15.73 -3.59 1.91
N ALA A 104 -17.05 -3.59 1.77
CA ALA A 104 -17.83 -2.35 1.65
C ALA A 104 -17.74 -1.44 2.89
N ASP A 105 -17.53 -2.02 4.05
CA ASP A 105 -17.34 -1.33 5.34
C ASP A 105 -15.97 -0.65 5.48
N TRP A 106 -15.05 -0.89 4.55
CA TRP A 106 -13.76 -0.20 4.51
C TRP A 106 -13.83 1.16 3.78
N ARG A 107 -14.95 1.45 3.13
CA ARG A 107 -15.15 2.73 2.47
C ARG A 107 -15.18 3.88 3.48
N HIS A 108 -14.27 4.85 3.31
CA HIS A 108 -14.12 6.02 4.18
C HIS A 108 -13.95 5.67 5.68
N ALA A 109 -13.23 4.58 5.97
CA ALA A 109 -13.15 4.01 7.32
C ALA A 109 -11.84 4.26 8.04
N PHE A 110 -10.76 4.65 7.35
CA PHE A 110 -9.43 4.70 7.94
C PHE A 110 -8.86 6.12 7.99
N ASP A 111 -8.32 6.50 9.15
CA ASP A 111 -7.65 7.79 9.37
C ASP A 111 -6.30 7.86 8.64
N LEU A 112 -5.66 6.70 8.42
CA LEU A 112 -4.47 6.55 7.60
C LEU A 112 -4.65 5.38 6.64
N VAL A 113 -4.34 5.58 5.36
CA VAL A 113 -4.17 4.50 4.39
C VAL A 113 -2.74 4.53 3.89
N LEU A 114 -2.03 3.40 3.97
CA LEU A 114 -0.69 3.23 3.43
C LEU A 114 -0.74 2.34 2.19
N GLU A 115 -0.38 2.91 1.05
CA GLU A 115 -0.04 2.20 -0.18
C GLU A 115 1.47 2.21 -0.35
N SER A 116 2.12 1.05 -0.30
CA SER A 116 3.58 0.90 -0.41
C SER A 116 3.92 -0.17 -1.44
N LEU A 117 4.20 0.27 -2.67
CA LEU A 117 4.63 -0.57 -3.81
C LEU A 117 3.59 -1.59 -4.33
N THR A 118 2.34 -1.52 -3.91
CA THR A 118 1.30 -2.52 -4.22
C THR A 118 0.67 -2.28 -5.59
N VAL A 119 0.20 -1.06 -5.88
CA VAL A 119 -0.44 -0.73 -7.16
C VAL A 119 0.49 -1.02 -8.34
N GLN A 120 1.76 -0.64 -8.23
CA GLN A 120 2.76 -0.90 -9.27
C GLN A 120 3.07 -2.40 -9.50
N SER A 121 2.60 -3.28 -8.62
CA SER A 121 2.82 -4.72 -8.74
C SER A 121 1.70 -5.42 -9.52
N MET A 122 0.62 -4.70 -9.84
CA MET A 122 -0.47 -5.18 -10.70
C MET A 122 -0.27 -4.73 -12.15
N PRO A 123 -0.85 -5.45 -13.14
CA PRO A 123 -0.84 -5.01 -14.53
C PRO A 123 -1.46 -3.60 -14.69
N PRO A 124 -0.91 -2.76 -15.58
CA PRO A 124 -1.29 -1.34 -15.70
C PRO A 124 -2.78 -1.08 -15.97
N GLU A 125 -3.46 -2.01 -16.64
CA GLU A 125 -4.91 -1.93 -16.89
C GLU A 125 -5.76 -1.94 -15.62
N PHE A 126 -5.21 -2.39 -14.47
CA PHE A 126 -5.89 -2.42 -13.17
C PHE A 126 -5.48 -1.26 -12.25
N HIS A 127 -4.50 -0.44 -12.63
CA HIS A 127 -4.02 0.66 -11.79
C HIS A 127 -5.13 1.64 -11.42
N ALA A 128 -5.98 2.02 -12.39
CA ALA A 128 -7.05 2.99 -12.14
C ALA A 128 -8.06 2.49 -11.08
N ASP A 129 -8.48 1.23 -11.18
CA ASP A 129 -9.43 0.63 -10.22
C ASP A 129 -8.79 0.44 -8.85
N ALA A 130 -7.52 0.01 -8.81
CA ALA A 130 -6.75 -0.13 -7.57
C ALA A 130 -6.58 1.22 -6.87
N ILE A 131 -6.21 2.26 -7.61
CA ILE A 131 -6.06 3.64 -7.09
C ILE A 131 -7.39 4.15 -6.52
N ALA A 132 -8.50 3.94 -7.24
CA ALA A 132 -9.82 4.33 -6.77
C ALA A 132 -10.21 3.62 -5.46
N ASN A 133 -9.90 2.33 -5.33
CA ASN A 133 -10.18 1.55 -4.12
C ASN A 133 -9.29 1.97 -2.95
N VAL A 134 -8.01 2.26 -3.17
CA VAL A 134 -7.13 2.86 -2.16
C VAL A 134 -7.69 4.20 -1.68
N ALA A 135 -8.01 5.09 -2.62
CA ALA A 135 -8.53 6.42 -2.30
C ALA A 135 -9.83 6.35 -1.50
N CYS A 136 -10.78 5.50 -1.90
CA CYS A 136 -12.07 5.40 -1.24
C CYS A 136 -12.01 4.86 0.19
N SER A 137 -10.91 4.26 0.62
CA SER A 137 -10.74 3.75 1.99
C SER A 137 -10.43 4.85 3.02
N VAL A 138 -9.97 6.02 2.58
CA VAL A 138 -9.57 7.13 3.47
C VAL A 138 -10.80 7.81 4.07
N ALA A 139 -10.84 7.94 5.38
CA ALA A 139 -11.91 8.63 6.11
C ALA A 139 -11.88 10.16 5.89
N PRO A 140 -13.01 10.87 6.12
CA PRO A 140 -12.98 12.33 6.21
C PRO A 140 -11.99 12.81 7.29
N GLY A 141 -11.07 13.72 6.92
CA GLY A 141 -9.95 14.16 7.76
C GLY A 141 -8.76 13.19 7.74
N GLY A 142 -8.85 12.07 7.02
CA GLY A 142 -7.79 11.06 6.94
C GLY A 142 -6.72 11.39 5.91
N THR A 143 -5.63 10.65 6.00
CA THR A 143 -4.42 10.78 5.15
C THR A 143 -4.21 9.51 4.33
N LEU A 144 -3.81 9.67 3.07
CA LEU A 144 -3.21 8.61 2.27
C LEU A 144 -1.72 8.88 2.10
N LEU A 145 -0.89 7.90 2.46
CA LEU A 145 0.54 7.88 2.14
C LEU A 145 0.79 6.87 1.01
N VAL A 146 1.39 7.34 -0.08
CA VAL A 146 1.78 6.51 -1.23
C VAL A 146 3.29 6.47 -1.34
N VAL A 147 3.85 5.28 -1.45
CA VAL A 147 5.25 5.04 -1.80
C VAL A 147 5.30 4.16 -3.04
N ALA A 148 5.87 4.64 -4.13
CA ALA A 148 5.99 3.90 -5.38
C ALA A 148 7.37 4.07 -6.03
N THR A 149 7.77 3.10 -6.87
CA THR A 149 8.93 3.28 -7.76
C THR A 149 8.58 4.32 -8.81
N ALA A 150 9.47 5.31 -8.97
CA ALA A 150 9.26 6.38 -9.93
C ALA A 150 9.67 5.94 -11.34
N ARG A 151 8.81 6.22 -12.32
CA ARG A 151 9.07 6.08 -13.74
C ARG A 151 9.00 7.45 -14.41
N ASP A 152 9.96 7.73 -15.29
CA ASP A 152 9.87 8.86 -16.19
C ASP A 152 8.79 8.59 -17.26
N GLU A 153 7.97 9.57 -17.59
CA GLU A 153 6.93 9.43 -18.62
C GLU A 153 7.50 9.08 -19.99
N ALA A 154 8.72 9.54 -20.28
CA ALA A 154 9.43 9.21 -21.50
C ALA A 154 10.01 7.79 -21.52
N ALA A 155 10.10 7.11 -20.38
CA ALA A 155 10.56 5.73 -20.29
C ALA A 155 9.47 4.76 -20.71
N GLY A 156 9.84 3.71 -21.46
CA GLY A 156 8.92 2.63 -21.79
C GLY A 156 8.40 1.89 -20.56
N MET A 157 7.23 1.28 -20.68
CA MET A 157 6.70 0.40 -19.66
C MET A 157 7.47 -0.92 -19.66
N PRO A 158 7.87 -1.46 -18.50
CA PRO A 158 8.44 -2.81 -18.40
C PRO A 158 7.45 -3.89 -18.86
N ASP A 159 7.97 -5.00 -19.37
CA ASP A 159 7.14 -6.14 -19.83
C ASP A 159 6.51 -6.95 -18.68
N GLY A 160 6.91 -6.70 -17.43
CA GLY A 160 6.43 -7.41 -16.25
C GLY A 160 6.66 -6.65 -14.95
N PRO A 161 6.11 -7.17 -13.83
CA PRO A 161 6.16 -6.50 -12.55
C PRO A 161 7.60 -6.29 -12.03
N PRO A 162 7.84 -5.18 -11.32
CA PRO A 162 6.87 -4.11 -11.08
C PRO A 162 6.70 -3.20 -12.30
N TRP A 163 5.53 -2.55 -12.40
CA TRP A 163 5.27 -1.46 -13.35
C TRP A 163 5.33 -0.11 -12.60
N PRO A 164 6.52 0.54 -12.57
CA PRO A 164 6.72 1.76 -11.82
C PRO A 164 5.77 2.88 -12.27
N LEU A 165 5.31 3.71 -11.34
CA LEU A 165 4.34 4.74 -11.60
C LEU A 165 4.98 6.04 -12.13
N THR A 166 4.33 6.67 -13.10
CA THR A 166 4.64 8.05 -13.51
C THR A 166 4.14 9.04 -12.47
N ARG A 167 4.56 10.30 -12.59
CA ARG A 167 4.02 11.37 -11.76
C ARG A 167 2.51 11.52 -11.95
N ALA A 168 2.02 11.45 -13.18
CA ALA A 168 0.60 11.55 -13.50
C ALA A 168 -0.22 10.42 -12.86
N GLU A 169 0.30 9.17 -12.84
CA GLU A 169 -0.34 8.05 -12.15
C GLU A 169 -0.37 8.26 -10.63
N VAL A 170 0.67 8.84 -10.03
CA VAL A 170 0.66 9.21 -8.61
C VAL A 170 -0.33 10.35 -8.33
N GLU A 171 -0.40 11.35 -9.20
CA GLU A 171 -1.38 12.45 -9.07
C GLU A 171 -2.84 11.93 -9.16
N SER A 172 -3.09 10.82 -9.86
CA SER A 172 -4.43 10.24 -9.99
C SER A 172 -5.00 9.63 -8.70
N PHE A 173 -4.19 9.45 -7.64
CA PHE A 173 -4.72 9.16 -6.30
C PHE A 173 -5.56 10.32 -5.72
N ALA A 174 -5.46 11.53 -6.29
CA ALA A 174 -6.35 12.65 -5.97
C ALA A 174 -7.73 12.45 -6.61
N THR A 175 -8.41 11.39 -6.21
CA THR A 175 -9.75 11.00 -6.63
C THR A 175 -10.66 10.79 -5.41
N ASP A 176 -11.95 10.57 -5.61
CA ASP A 176 -12.94 10.38 -4.54
C ASP A 176 -12.85 11.45 -3.42
N GLY A 177 -12.49 12.69 -3.77
CA GLY A 177 -12.38 13.81 -2.83
C GLY A 177 -11.07 13.90 -2.05
N LEU A 178 -10.05 13.11 -2.38
CA LEU A 178 -8.69 13.32 -1.88
C LEU A 178 -8.03 14.50 -2.57
N GLU A 179 -7.28 15.29 -1.81
CA GLU A 179 -6.49 16.43 -2.29
C GLU A 179 -5.00 16.14 -2.14
N ILE A 180 -4.20 16.57 -3.12
CA ILE A 180 -2.75 16.46 -3.07
C ILE A 180 -2.22 17.43 -2.02
N VAL A 181 -1.48 16.92 -1.03
CA VAL A 181 -0.73 17.76 -0.09
C VAL A 181 0.72 17.90 -0.55
N GLU A 182 1.34 16.80 -0.95
CA GLU A 182 2.74 16.79 -1.36
C GLU A 182 3.03 15.58 -2.25
N ILE A 183 3.87 15.76 -3.27
CA ILE A 183 4.46 14.69 -4.07
C ILE A 183 5.94 14.96 -4.25
N GLU A 184 6.77 14.10 -3.65
CA GLU A 184 8.22 14.18 -3.70
C GLU A 184 8.80 13.09 -4.61
N GLY A 185 9.72 13.49 -5.49
CA GLY A 185 10.57 12.56 -6.25
C GLY A 185 11.90 12.37 -5.54
N ILE A 186 12.09 11.23 -4.90
CA ILE A 186 13.27 10.94 -4.07
C ILE A 186 14.26 10.09 -4.86
N ARG A 187 15.49 10.60 -4.97
CA ARG A 187 16.60 9.91 -5.62
C ARG A 187 17.71 9.66 -4.61
N ARG A 188 18.12 8.41 -4.46
CA ARG A 188 19.24 8.01 -3.60
C ARG A 188 20.25 7.17 -4.39
N PRO A 189 21.56 7.29 -4.13
CA PRO A 189 22.56 6.48 -4.82
C PRO A 189 22.30 4.98 -4.64
N GLY A 190 22.38 4.22 -5.74
CA GLY A 190 22.30 2.76 -5.72
C GLY A 190 20.90 2.16 -5.56
N VAL A 191 19.84 2.98 -5.47
CA VAL A 191 18.45 2.50 -5.42
C VAL A 191 17.59 3.19 -6.48
N PRO A 192 16.56 2.53 -7.01
CA PRO A 192 15.62 3.17 -7.92
C PRO A 192 14.98 4.41 -7.31
N ALA A 193 14.73 5.44 -8.14
CA ALA A 193 13.99 6.60 -7.71
C ALA A 193 12.60 6.21 -7.17
N ARG A 194 12.10 6.98 -6.20
CA ARG A 194 10.82 6.73 -5.55
C ARG A 194 9.96 7.98 -5.58
N TRP A 195 8.66 7.78 -5.68
CA TRP A 195 7.67 8.73 -5.24
C TRP A 195 7.36 8.49 -3.76
N ARG A 196 7.24 9.58 -3.00
CA ARG A 196 6.52 9.61 -1.74
C ARG A 196 5.48 10.71 -1.87
N ALA A 197 4.21 10.36 -1.74
CA ALA A 197 3.12 11.29 -1.91
C ALA A 197 2.16 11.21 -0.72
N ARG A 198 1.67 12.37 -0.31
CA ARG A 198 0.67 12.50 0.75
C ARG A 198 -0.55 13.20 0.20
N PHE A 199 -1.71 12.62 0.51
CA PHE A 199 -3.02 13.16 0.18
C PHE A 199 -3.84 13.24 1.46
N GLU A 200 -4.79 14.15 1.49
CA GLU A 200 -5.73 14.29 2.60
C GLU A 200 -7.16 14.36 2.07
N ARG A 201 -8.09 13.77 2.79
CA ARG A 201 -9.51 13.96 2.55
C ARG A 201 -10.01 15.08 3.46
N PRO A 202 -10.51 16.21 2.91
CA PRO A 202 -11.10 17.26 3.73
C PRO A 202 -12.26 16.73 4.59
N VAL A 203 -12.38 17.27 5.79
CA VAL A 203 -13.60 17.07 6.58
C VAL A 203 -14.73 17.82 5.90
N ALA A 204 -15.84 17.17 5.63
CA ALA A 204 -17.00 17.86 5.09
C ALA A 204 -17.36 19.06 5.97
N ALA A 205 -17.47 20.26 5.39
CA ALA A 205 -17.93 21.43 6.14
C ALA A 205 -19.32 21.10 6.76
N ALA A 206 -19.47 21.30 8.07
CA ALA A 206 -20.75 21.16 8.69
C ALA A 206 -21.75 22.06 7.97
N ALA A 207 -22.82 21.47 7.40
CA ALA A 207 -23.89 22.25 6.81
C ALA A 207 -24.49 23.14 7.90
N THR A 208 -24.32 24.46 7.73
CA THR A 208 -24.80 25.50 8.65
C THR A 208 -26.31 25.66 8.45
#